data_44ec5b39f3b33eb1e9abe798590b422f
#
_entry.id   44ec5b39f3b33eb1e9abe798590b422f
#
_cell.length_a   1.000
_cell.length_b   1.000
_cell.length_c   1.000
_cell.angle_alpha   90.00
_cell.angle_beta   90.00
_cell.angle_gamma   90.00
#
_symmetry.space_group_name_H-M   'P 1'
#
loop_
_entity.id
_entity.type
_entity.pdbx_description
1 polymer ?
#
loop_
_entity_poly.entity_id
_entity_poly.type
_entity_poly.pdbx_seq_one_letter_code
_entity_poly.pdbx_strand_id
1 'polypeptide(L)'
;MASLQLWLLRHGATEWAVNGRHTGSTDLPLLPEGEREAQALAPVLAQQTFAAVFSSPLQRARRTCELAGLGDQAQIEPDLKEWDYGDYEGLTTPEIRTQVPGWSVFSHPCPGGESSEQVQQRCERVIARASQVASAADGAICPVALFAHGHILRSLAGCWLGRGPAGGAQLALGTGSFCVLGYERQNRALIHWNAPVIQP
;
A
#
# COMPACT_ATOMS: atom_id res chain seq x y z
N MET A 1 -16.09 -20.87 -1.35
CA MET A 1 -15.20 -19.80 -1.85
C MET A 1 -14.15 -19.56 -0.78
N ALA A 2 -12.89 -19.41 -1.17
CA ALA A 2 -11.81 -19.09 -0.24
C ALA A 2 -12.00 -17.70 0.38
N SER A 3 -11.60 -17.53 1.63
CA SER A 3 -11.63 -16.24 2.32
C SER A 3 -10.45 -15.40 1.85
N LEU A 4 -10.71 -14.25 1.23
CA LEU A 4 -9.67 -13.33 0.77
C LEU A 4 -8.85 -12.81 1.94
N GLN A 5 -7.52 -12.83 1.79
CA GLN A 5 -6.57 -12.18 2.69
C GLN A 5 -5.67 -11.24 1.87
N LEU A 6 -5.68 -9.94 2.17
CA LEU A 6 -4.84 -8.96 1.50
C LEU A 6 -3.57 -8.69 2.33
N TRP A 7 -2.43 -8.95 1.73
CA TRP A 7 -1.12 -8.60 2.27
C TRP A 7 -0.68 -7.29 1.63
N LEU A 8 -0.66 -6.23 2.43
CA LEU A 8 -0.27 -4.89 1.99
C LEU A 8 1.20 -4.68 2.32
N LEU A 9 2.02 -4.40 1.30
CA LEU A 9 3.46 -4.25 1.45
C LEU A 9 3.85 -2.84 0.96
N ARG A 10 4.28 -1.98 1.89
CA ARG A 10 4.80 -0.67 1.53
C ARG A 10 6.23 -0.80 1.04
N HIS A 11 6.56 -0.09 -0.06
CA HIS A 11 7.92 -0.03 -0.57
C HIS A 11 8.93 0.38 0.50
N GLY A 12 10.19 -0.03 0.33
CA GLY A 12 11.31 0.36 1.17
C GLY A 12 11.62 1.87 1.11
N ALA A 13 12.51 2.34 1.97
CA ALA A 13 12.87 3.75 2.09
C ALA A 13 13.36 4.34 0.76
N THR A 14 12.89 5.55 0.46
CA THR A 14 13.34 6.43 -0.64
C THR A 14 13.77 7.76 -0.06
N GLU A 15 14.51 8.58 -0.83
CA GLU A 15 14.95 9.90 -0.39
C GLU A 15 13.78 10.74 0.16
N TRP A 16 12.68 10.83 -0.58
CA TRP A 16 11.55 11.65 -0.17
C TRP A 16 10.73 11.03 0.97
N ALA A 17 10.70 9.70 1.08
CA ALA A 17 10.07 9.06 2.24
C ALA A 17 10.80 9.40 3.55
N VAL A 18 12.14 9.43 3.52
CA VAL A 18 12.98 9.82 4.68
C VAL A 18 12.82 11.30 5.01
N ASN A 19 12.73 12.16 3.99
CA ASN A 19 12.61 13.61 4.15
C ASN A 19 11.16 14.06 4.42
N GLY A 20 10.18 13.14 4.43
CA GLY A 20 8.78 13.46 4.67
C GLY A 20 8.08 14.18 3.52
N ARG A 21 8.64 14.14 2.30
CA ARG A 21 8.05 14.73 1.10
C ARG A 21 7.01 13.81 0.49
N HIS A 22 5.91 14.36 0.04
CA HIS A 22 4.88 13.62 -0.67
C HIS A 22 5.41 13.16 -2.04
N THR A 23 5.37 11.86 -2.28
CA THR A 23 5.90 11.21 -3.48
C THR A 23 4.77 10.46 -4.19
N GLY A 24 4.06 11.11 -5.06
CA GLY A 24 2.99 10.53 -5.88
C GLY A 24 3.52 9.91 -7.17
N SER A 25 3.51 10.73 -8.23
CA SER A 25 3.91 10.33 -9.59
C SER A 25 5.42 10.31 -9.82
N THR A 26 6.20 11.05 -9.03
CA THR A 26 7.67 11.07 -9.11
C THR A 26 8.23 9.68 -8.83
N ASP A 27 8.96 9.14 -9.81
CA ASP A 27 9.41 7.74 -9.75
C ASP A 27 10.85 7.64 -9.20
N LEU A 28 10.98 7.76 -7.88
CA LEU A 28 12.24 7.67 -7.15
C LEU A 28 12.65 6.21 -6.89
N PRO A 29 13.96 5.88 -6.95
CA PRO A 29 14.49 4.58 -6.57
C PRO A 29 14.50 4.38 -5.06
N LEU A 30 14.67 3.14 -4.63
CA LEU A 30 14.99 2.83 -3.24
C LEU A 30 16.38 3.34 -2.86
N LEU A 31 16.53 3.75 -1.61
CA LEU A 31 17.83 3.91 -0.97
C LEU A 31 18.42 2.54 -0.62
N PRO A 32 19.74 2.43 -0.39
CA PRO A 32 20.35 1.16 0.06
C PRO A 32 19.69 0.58 1.32
N GLU A 33 19.20 1.42 2.22
CA GLU A 33 18.41 1.01 3.38
C GLU A 33 17.06 0.45 2.98
N GLY A 34 16.36 1.11 2.05
CA GLY A 34 15.10 0.62 1.51
C GLY A 34 15.23 -0.72 0.78
N GLU A 35 16.36 -1.00 0.14
CA GLU A 35 16.62 -2.33 -0.41
C GLU A 35 16.80 -3.38 0.69
N ARG A 36 17.49 -3.04 1.80
CA ARG A 36 17.59 -3.94 2.98
C ARG A 36 16.24 -4.20 3.61
N GLU A 37 15.40 -3.16 3.77
CA GLU A 37 14.03 -3.32 4.25
C GLU A 37 13.23 -4.28 3.36
N ALA A 38 13.34 -4.12 2.04
CA ALA A 38 12.66 -4.99 1.07
C ALA A 38 13.15 -6.45 1.14
N GLN A 39 14.46 -6.67 1.26
CA GLN A 39 15.04 -8.00 1.42
C GLN A 39 14.60 -8.67 2.72
N ALA A 40 14.43 -7.90 3.79
CA ALA A 40 13.98 -8.41 5.07
C ALA A 40 12.54 -8.98 5.01
N LEU A 41 11.71 -8.55 4.06
CA LEU A 41 10.37 -9.13 3.85
C LEU A 41 10.42 -10.58 3.33
N ALA A 42 11.46 -10.97 2.60
CA ALA A 42 11.52 -12.26 1.91
C ALA A 42 11.28 -13.48 2.82
N PRO A 43 11.89 -13.61 4.01
CA PRO A 43 11.66 -14.77 4.88
C PRO A 43 10.22 -14.89 5.38
N VAL A 44 9.53 -13.77 5.58
CA VAL A 44 8.10 -13.76 6.01
C VAL A 44 7.21 -14.18 4.85
N LEU A 45 7.46 -13.62 3.65
CA LEU A 45 6.65 -13.88 2.47
C LEU A 45 6.86 -15.29 1.92
N ALA A 46 8.05 -15.87 2.07
CA ALA A 46 8.36 -17.24 1.68
C ALA A 46 7.54 -18.29 2.46
N GLN A 47 6.96 -17.93 3.59
CA GLN A 47 6.07 -18.80 4.39
C GLN A 47 4.63 -18.83 3.86
N GLN A 48 4.33 -18.02 2.83
CA GLN A 48 2.99 -17.89 2.26
C GLN A 48 2.99 -18.35 0.79
N THR A 49 1.90 -18.96 0.37
CA THR A 49 1.62 -19.18 -1.05
C THR A 49 0.59 -18.18 -1.51
N PHE A 50 1.01 -17.20 -2.30
CA PHE A 50 0.12 -16.18 -2.81
C PHE A 50 -0.60 -16.65 -4.07
N ALA A 51 -1.92 -16.49 -4.11
CA ALA A 51 -2.73 -16.79 -5.30
C ALA A 51 -2.55 -15.74 -6.40
N ALA A 52 -2.18 -14.51 -6.02
CA ALA A 52 -1.77 -13.45 -6.93
C ALA A 52 -0.84 -12.46 -6.22
N VAL A 53 0.02 -11.82 -7.01
CA VAL A 53 0.91 -10.74 -6.57
C VAL A 53 0.68 -9.55 -7.49
N PHE A 54 0.23 -8.43 -6.94
CA PHE A 54 0.04 -7.19 -7.66
C PHE A 54 1.04 -6.13 -7.18
N SER A 55 1.60 -5.38 -8.13
CA SER A 55 2.54 -4.29 -7.82
C SER A 55 2.15 -3.01 -8.53
N SER A 56 2.27 -1.90 -7.82
CA SER A 56 2.30 -0.57 -8.44
C SER A 56 3.33 -0.54 -9.58
N PRO A 57 3.07 0.20 -10.68
CA PRO A 57 4.04 0.36 -11.75
C PRO A 57 5.30 1.14 -11.36
N LEU A 58 5.29 1.88 -10.24
CA LEU A 58 6.41 2.72 -9.83
C LEU A 58 7.60 1.87 -9.33
N GLN A 59 8.81 2.26 -9.75
CA GLN A 59 10.01 1.45 -9.56
C GLN A 59 10.27 1.06 -8.10
N ARG A 60 10.02 1.95 -7.13
CA ARG A 60 10.21 1.67 -5.70
C ARG A 60 9.37 0.50 -5.20
N ALA A 61 8.12 0.37 -5.67
CA ALA A 61 7.25 -0.76 -5.31
C ALA A 61 7.65 -2.04 -6.05
N ARG A 62 7.94 -1.95 -7.33
CA ARG A 62 8.43 -3.07 -8.14
C ARG A 62 9.73 -3.64 -7.58
N ARG A 63 10.70 -2.76 -7.30
CA ARG A 63 12.00 -3.16 -6.74
C ARG A 63 11.84 -3.80 -5.37
N THR A 64 10.92 -3.30 -4.53
CA THR A 64 10.59 -3.95 -3.25
C THR A 64 10.03 -5.36 -3.47
N CYS A 65 9.14 -5.55 -4.43
CA CYS A 65 8.56 -6.85 -4.77
C CYS A 65 9.63 -7.84 -5.27
N GLU A 66 10.55 -7.38 -6.12
CA GLU A 66 11.68 -8.17 -6.62
C GLU A 66 12.57 -8.65 -5.46
N LEU A 67 13.03 -7.72 -4.61
CA LEU A 67 13.92 -8.01 -3.48
C LEU A 67 13.24 -8.87 -2.40
N ALA A 68 11.93 -8.78 -2.28
CA ALA A 68 11.11 -9.63 -1.41
C ALA A 68 10.87 -11.05 -1.98
N GLY A 69 11.41 -11.36 -3.17
CA GLY A 69 11.36 -12.70 -3.79
C GLY A 69 10.07 -13.01 -4.55
N LEU A 70 9.23 -11.99 -4.86
CA LEU A 70 7.95 -12.17 -5.54
C LEU A 70 7.89 -11.49 -6.92
N GLY A 71 9.02 -10.96 -7.41
CA GLY A 71 9.08 -10.21 -8.67
C GLY A 71 8.57 -10.99 -9.89
N ASP A 72 8.95 -12.26 -10.03
CA ASP A 72 8.57 -13.11 -11.17
C ASP A 72 7.05 -13.39 -11.25
N GLN A 73 6.35 -13.28 -10.13
CA GLN A 73 4.90 -13.49 -10.03
C GLN A 73 4.11 -12.19 -10.16
N ALA A 74 4.80 -11.03 -10.13
CA ALA A 74 4.16 -9.74 -10.01
C ALA A 74 3.44 -9.32 -11.29
N GLN A 75 2.18 -8.98 -11.17
CA GLN A 75 1.39 -8.32 -12.19
C GLN A 75 1.28 -6.83 -11.87
N ILE A 76 1.51 -5.98 -12.88
CA ILE A 76 1.35 -4.54 -12.71
C ILE A 76 -0.13 -4.19 -12.53
N GLU A 77 -0.40 -3.43 -11.48
CA GLU A 77 -1.71 -2.91 -11.15
C GLU A 77 -1.65 -1.37 -11.04
N PRO A 78 -2.12 -0.65 -12.07
CA PRO A 78 -2.07 0.81 -12.09
C PRO A 78 -2.82 1.48 -10.95
N ASP A 79 -3.88 0.87 -10.44
CA ASP A 79 -4.66 1.39 -9.32
C ASP A 79 -3.91 1.34 -7.98
N LEU A 80 -2.75 0.67 -7.92
CA LEU A 80 -1.84 0.68 -6.78
C LEU A 80 -0.82 1.82 -6.78
N LYS A 81 -0.84 2.74 -7.77
CA LYS A 81 -0.04 3.96 -7.68
C LYS A 81 -0.35 4.72 -6.40
N GLU A 82 0.64 5.49 -5.91
CA GLU A 82 0.41 6.38 -4.78
C GLU A 82 -0.66 7.44 -5.12
N TRP A 83 -1.19 8.09 -4.12
CA TRP A 83 -2.08 9.24 -4.26
C TRP A 83 -1.40 10.29 -5.12
N ASP A 84 -2.10 10.83 -6.10
CA ASP A 84 -1.61 11.96 -6.88
C ASP A 84 -1.80 13.24 -6.06
N TYR A 85 -0.68 13.82 -5.63
CA TYR A 85 -0.71 15.02 -4.78
C TYR A 85 -0.80 16.32 -5.58
N GLY A 86 -0.77 16.27 -6.92
CA GLY A 86 -0.83 17.47 -7.77
C GLY A 86 0.21 18.50 -7.38
N ASP A 87 -0.23 19.72 -7.07
CA ASP A 87 0.66 20.85 -6.71
C ASP A 87 1.43 20.64 -5.40
N TYR A 88 1.08 19.62 -4.61
CA TYR A 88 1.77 19.27 -3.36
C TYR A 88 2.83 18.17 -3.53
N GLU A 89 3.04 17.70 -4.75
CA GLU A 89 4.12 16.76 -5.06
C GLU A 89 5.48 17.34 -4.65
N GLY A 90 6.28 16.58 -3.90
CA GLY A 90 7.59 17.01 -3.39
C GLY A 90 7.56 17.96 -2.20
N LEU A 91 6.40 18.41 -1.73
CA LEU A 91 6.28 19.19 -0.51
C LEU A 91 6.13 18.28 0.72
N THR A 92 6.56 18.77 1.87
CA THR A 92 6.30 18.16 3.17
C THR A 92 4.97 18.64 3.75
N THR A 93 4.38 17.87 4.67
CA THR A 93 3.16 18.30 5.38
C THR A 93 3.33 19.65 6.10
N PRO A 94 4.44 19.96 6.80
CA PRO A 94 4.65 21.29 7.37
C PRO A 94 4.64 22.43 6.34
N GLU A 95 5.30 22.24 5.18
CA GLU A 95 5.31 23.24 4.11
C GLU A 95 3.89 23.52 3.59
N ILE A 96 3.08 22.48 3.34
CA ILE A 96 1.69 22.64 2.91
C ILE A 96 0.86 23.36 3.98
N ARG A 97 1.06 23.04 5.25
CA ARG A 97 0.31 23.65 6.37
C ARG A 97 0.63 25.12 6.62
N THR A 98 1.69 25.66 6.04
CA THR A 98 1.91 27.11 6.04
C THR A 98 0.84 27.85 5.24
N GLN A 99 0.28 27.21 4.22
CA GLN A 99 -0.76 27.78 3.35
C GLN A 99 -2.16 27.27 3.73
N VAL A 100 -2.27 26.00 4.13
CA VAL A 100 -3.54 25.34 4.48
C VAL A 100 -3.43 24.74 5.89
N PRO A 101 -3.71 25.52 6.96
CA PRO A 101 -3.63 25.05 8.33
C PRO A 101 -4.46 23.79 8.56
N GLY A 102 -3.87 22.78 9.22
CA GLY A 102 -4.53 21.50 9.47
C GLY A 102 -4.60 20.53 8.29
N TRP A 103 -4.01 20.86 7.14
CA TRP A 103 -4.02 20.01 5.96
C TRP A 103 -3.55 18.57 6.26
N SER A 104 -4.28 17.64 5.69
CA SER A 104 -3.92 16.22 5.57
C SER A 104 -4.54 15.71 4.28
N VAL A 105 -3.84 14.84 3.57
CA VAL A 105 -4.34 14.20 2.35
C VAL A 105 -5.68 13.46 2.57
N PHE A 106 -5.95 13.02 3.79
CA PHE A 106 -7.18 12.32 4.15
C PHE A 106 -8.39 13.22 4.43
N SER A 107 -8.19 14.54 4.53
CA SER A 107 -9.24 15.48 4.93
C SER A 107 -9.32 16.74 4.07
N HIS A 108 -8.33 16.98 3.21
CA HIS A 108 -8.25 18.17 2.36
C HIS A 108 -7.91 17.76 0.92
N PRO A 109 -8.33 18.53 -0.07
CA PRO A 109 -7.98 18.25 -1.46
C PRO A 109 -6.48 18.44 -1.72
N CYS A 110 -6.00 17.80 -2.80
CA CYS A 110 -4.72 18.06 -3.44
C CYS A 110 -4.98 18.82 -4.75
N PRO A 111 -4.71 20.13 -4.83
CA PRO A 111 -4.94 20.91 -6.06
C PRO A 111 -4.19 20.30 -7.25
N GLY A 112 -4.87 20.10 -8.37
CA GLY A 112 -4.29 19.44 -9.55
C GLY A 112 -4.05 17.94 -9.41
N GLY A 113 -4.32 17.35 -8.25
CA GLY A 113 -4.17 15.92 -7.95
C GLY A 113 -5.51 15.18 -7.85
N GLU A 114 -5.47 13.99 -7.21
CA GLU A 114 -6.65 13.15 -7.03
C GLU A 114 -7.55 13.61 -5.87
N SER A 115 -8.85 13.45 -6.05
CA SER A 115 -9.81 13.55 -4.96
C SER A 115 -9.88 12.25 -4.14
N SER A 116 -10.44 12.36 -2.93
CA SER A 116 -10.70 11.20 -2.08
C SER A 116 -11.60 10.17 -2.75
N GLU A 117 -12.59 10.62 -3.54
CA GLU A 117 -13.52 9.75 -4.27
C GLU A 117 -12.81 8.98 -5.39
N GLN A 118 -11.88 9.60 -6.11
CA GLN A 118 -11.07 8.94 -7.13
C GLN A 118 -10.18 7.86 -6.51
N VAL A 119 -9.55 8.17 -5.39
CA VAL A 119 -8.74 7.19 -4.63
C VAL A 119 -9.61 6.06 -4.10
N GLN A 120 -10.80 6.34 -3.58
CA GLN A 120 -11.75 5.31 -3.16
C GLN A 120 -12.10 4.36 -4.29
N GLN A 121 -12.41 4.88 -5.47
CA GLN A 121 -12.74 4.07 -6.65
C GLN A 121 -11.58 3.15 -7.04
N ARG A 122 -10.32 3.64 -6.99
CA ARG A 122 -9.13 2.80 -7.25
C ARG A 122 -9.02 1.68 -6.19
N CYS A 123 -9.14 2.01 -4.92
CA CYS A 123 -9.11 1.02 -3.84
C CYS A 123 -10.19 -0.05 -4.02
N GLU A 124 -11.40 0.34 -4.38
CA GLU A 124 -12.51 -0.58 -4.59
C GLU A 124 -12.27 -1.51 -5.80
N ARG A 125 -11.68 -1.01 -6.89
CA ARG A 125 -11.28 -1.85 -8.04
C ARG A 125 -10.21 -2.87 -7.66
N VAL A 126 -9.19 -2.47 -6.89
CA VAL A 126 -8.15 -3.39 -6.39
C VAL A 126 -8.77 -4.49 -5.51
N ILE A 127 -9.65 -4.11 -4.57
CA ILE A 127 -10.36 -5.06 -3.69
C ILE A 127 -11.22 -6.01 -4.52
N ALA A 128 -11.94 -5.50 -5.52
CA ALA A 128 -12.79 -6.32 -6.39
C ALA A 128 -11.95 -7.31 -7.21
N ARG A 129 -10.82 -6.88 -7.79
CA ARG A 129 -9.89 -7.74 -8.52
C ARG A 129 -9.33 -8.86 -7.63
N ALA A 130 -8.88 -8.53 -6.42
CA ALA A 130 -8.42 -9.53 -5.47
C ALA A 130 -9.53 -10.51 -5.05
N SER A 131 -10.77 -10.01 -4.90
CA SER A 131 -11.93 -10.85 -4.59
C SER A 131 -12.27 -11.83 -5.72
N GLN A 132 -12.06 -11.44 -6.98
CA GLN A 132 -12.21 -12.34 -8.14
C GLN A 132 -11.18 -13.48 -8.09
N VAL A 133 -9.93 -13.18 -7.73
CA VAL A 133 -8.90 -14.22 -7.51
C VAL A 133 -9.34 -15.21 -6.43
N ALA A 134 -9.82 -14.70 -5.29
CA ALA A 134 -10.28 -15.55 -4.19
C ALA A 134 -11.51 -16.41 -4.56
N SER A 135 -12.39 -15.89 -5.41
CA SER A 135 -13.58 -16.63 -5.86
C SER A 135 -13.23 -17.82 -6.77
N ALA A 136 -12.09 -17.73 -7.47
CA ALA A 136 -11.59 -18.79 -8.36
C ALA A 136 -10.63 -19.76 -7.64
N ALA A 137 -10.22 -19.44 -6.41
CA ALA A 137 -9.28 -20.26 -5.66
C ALA A 137 -9.96 -21.39 -4.89
N ASP A 138 -9.28 -22.54 -4.86
CA ASP A 138 -9.62 -23.64 -3.95
C ASP A 138 -8.91 -23.43 -2.60
N GLY A 139 -9.62 -23.70 -1.50
CA GLY A 139 -9.06 -23.62 -0.16
C GLY A 139 -9.83 -22.73 0.81
N ALA A 140 -9.36 -22.66 2.05
CA ALA A 140 -10.01 -21.90 3.12
C ALA A 140 -9.61 -20.42 3.07
N ILE A 141 -8.35 -20.11 2.75
CA ILE A 141 -7.79 -18.76 2.70
C ILE A 141 -7.10 -18.55 1.35
N CYS A 142 -7.27 -17.37 0.77
CA CYS A 142 -6.63 -16.94 -0.48
C CYS A 142 -5.80 -15.67 -0.22
N PRO A 143 -4.48 -15.81 0.02
CA PRO A 143 -3.61 -14.67 0.17
C PRO A 143 -3.32 -13.99 -1.18
N VAL A 144 -3.46 -12.66 -1.23
CA VAL A 144 -3.10 -11.81 -2.36
C VAL A 144 -2.13 -10.73 -1.86
N ALA A 145 -0.96 -10.61 -2.48
CA ALA A 145 0.03 -9.60 -2.13
C ALA A 145 -0.14 -8.33 -2.97
N LEU A 146 -0.06 -7.16 -2.31
CA LEU A 146 -0.19 -5.84 -2.92
C LEU A 146 1.04 -4.98 -2.55
N PHE A 147 1.96 -4.79 -3.48
CA PHE A 147 3.14 -3.93 -3.31
C PHE A 147 2.82 -2.51 -3.77
N ALA A 148 2.81 -1.56 -2.84
CA ALA A 148 2.40 -0.20 -3.12
C ALA A 148 3.02 0.83 -2.15
N HIS A 149 2.26 1.87 -1.81
CA HIS A 149 2.77 3.08 -1.17
C HIS A 149 1.98 3.43 0.09
N GLY A 150 2.46 4.46 0.80
CA GLY A 150 1.95 4.81 2.11
C GLY A 150 0.46 5.17 2.14
N HIS A 151 0.06 6.20 1.38
CA HIS A 151 -1.31 6.71 1.47
C HIS A 151 -2.33 5.83 0.75
N ILE A 152 -1.97 5.25 -0.40
CA ILE A 152 -2.90 4.34 -1.10
C ILE A 152 -3.20 3.08 -0.27
N LEU A 153 -2.20 2.46 0.39
CA LEU A 153 -2.42 1.27 1.23
C LEU A 153 -3.23 1.59 2.49
N ARG A 154 -2.99 2.75 3.10
CA ARG A 154 -3.79 3.24 4.23
C ARG A 154 -5.24 3.51 3.81
N SER A 155 -5.45 4.12 2.64
CA SER A 155 -6.78 4.35 2.05
C SER A 155 -7.49 3.04 1.74
N LEU A 156 -6.77 2.07 1.16
CA LEU A 156 -7.30 0.74 0.87
C LEU A 156 -7.76 0.03 2.14
N ALA A 157 -6.98 0.12 3.22
CA ALA A 157 -7.39 -0.42 4.53
C ALA A 157 -8.63 0.29 5.08
N GLY A 158 -8.72 1.62 4.93
CA GLY A 158 -9.92 2.37 5.29
C GLY A 158 -11.16 1.91 4.49
N CYS A 159 -11.03 1.74 3.18
CA CYS A 159 -12.09 1.21 2.32
C CYS A 159 -12.46 -0.23 2.69
N TRP A 160 -11.47 -1.09 2.97
CA TRP A 160 -11.71 -2.45 3.44
C TRP A 160 -12.58 -2.49 4.70
N LEU A 161 -12.31 -1.60 5.65
CA LEU A 161 -13.05 -1.48 6.90
C LEU A 161 -14.38 -0.71 6.78
N GLY A 162 -14.79 -0.31 5.56
CA GLY A 162 -16.03 0.43 5.32
C GLY A 162 -16.00 1.90 5.79
N ARG A 163 -14.81 2.47 5.95
CA ARG A 163 -14.58 3.86 6.42
C ARG A 163 -14.12 4.81 5.32
N GLY A 164 -14.05 4.33 4.08
CA GLY A 164 -13.48 5.08 2.96
C GLY A 164 -12.00 5.44 3.15
N PRO A 165 -11.39 6.20 2.22
CA PRO A 165 -9.98 6.62 2.31
C PRO A 165 -9.65 7.37 3.60
N ALA A 166 -10.57 8.18 4.11
CA ALA A 166 -10.38 8.95 5.34
C ALA A 166 -10.06 8.08 6.57
N GLY A 167 -10.54 6.81 6.59
CA GLY A 167 -10.18 5.83 7.62
C GLY A 167 -8.67 5.56 7.71
N GLY A 168 -7.94 5.80 6.64
CA GLY A 168 -6.47 5.69 6.60
C GLY A 168 -5.73 6.71 7.47
N ALA A 169 -6.37 7.81 7.86
CA ALA A 169 -5.75 8.85 8.68
C ALA A 169 -5.23 8.32 10.04
N GLN A 170 -5.90 7.31 10.59
CA GLN A 170 -5.58 6.71 11.90
C GLN A 170 -4.60 5.53 11.81
N LEU A 171 -4.14 5.18 10.62
CA LEU A 171 -3.32 4.01 10.34
C LEU A 171 -1.89 4.45 9.99
N ALA A 172 -0.96 4.40 10.94
CA ALA A 172 0.45 4.65 10.64
C ALA A 172 1.05 3.46 9.86
N LEU A 173 1.89 3.75 8.84
CA LEU A 173 2.49 2.72 8.00
C LEU A 173 3.93 3.12 7.64
N GLY A 174 4.92 2.37 8.15
CA GLY A 174 6.35 2.56 7.86
C GLY A 174 6.77 2.00 6.50
N THR A 175 7.94 2.41 5.99
CA THR A 175 8.58 1.78 4.81
C THR A 175 8.98 0.34 5.12
N GLY A 176 9.03 -0.53 4.11
CA GLY A 176 9.43 -1.92 4.28
C GLY A 176 8.59 -2.74 5.26
N SER A 177 7.40 -2.26 5.62
CA SER A 177 6.47 -2.94 6.52
C SER A 177 5.38 -3.69 5.76
N PHE A 178 4.75 -4.64 6.43
CA PHE A 178 3.58 -5.33 5.89
C PHE A 178 2.38 -5.24 6.81
N CYS A 179 1.20 -5.37 6.21
CA CYS A 179 -0.07 -5.45 6.91
C CYS A 179 -0.89 -6.60 6.35
N VAL A 180 -1.83 -7.12 7.12
CA VAL A 180 -2.74 -8.17 6.69
C VAL A 180 -4.16 -7.76 6.99
N LEU A 181 -4.97 -7.64 5.95
CA LEU A 181 -6.41 -7.48 6.03
C LEU A 181 -7.06 -8.85 5.76
N GLY A 182 -8.12 -9.14 6.47
CA GLY A 182 -8.82 -10.41 6.36
C GLY A 182 -10.19 -10.33 7.00
N TYR A 183 -10.62 -11.41 7.62
CA TYR A 183 -11.93 -11.49 8.25
C TYR A 183 -11.82 -12.00 9.69
N GLU A 184 -12.59 -11.39 10.57
CA GLU A 184 -12.99 -11.99 11.83
C GLU A 184 -14.41 -12.53 11.66
N ARG A 185 -14.51 -13.83 11.56
CA ARG A 185 -15.74 -14.54 11.14
C ARG A 185 -16.21 -14.04 9.77
N GLN A 186 -17.31 -13.26 9.71
CA GLN A 186 -17.87 -12.70 8.47
C GLN A 186 -17.53 -11.21 8.27
N ASN A 187 -16.93 -10.57 9.28
CA ASN A 187 -16.63 -9.15 9.24
C ASN A 187 -15.24 -8.90 8.67
N ARG A 188 -15.12 -7.97 7.74
CA ARG A 188 -13.81 -7.47 7.30
C ARG A 188 -13.05 -6.90 8.49
N ALA A 189 -11.80 -7.32 8.64
CA ALA A 189 -10.98 -6.97 9.79
C ALA A 189 -9.55 -6.62 9.37
N LEU A 190 -8.87 -5.91 10.24
CA LEU A 190 -7.45 -5.68 10.21
C LEU A 190 -6.80 -6.72 11.12
N ILE A 191 -6.03 -7.64 10.54
CA ILE A 191 -5.42 -8.77 11.27
C ILE A 191 -4.05 -8.37 11.81
N HIS A 192 -3.20 -7.78 10.95
CA HIS A 192 -1.91 -7.21 11.33
C HIS A 192 -1.75 -5.84 10.70
N TRP A 193 -1.15 -4.90 11.42
CA TRP A 193 -0.88 -3.57 10.89
C TRP A 193 0.52 -3.10 11.25
N ASN A 194 1.24 -2.61 10.20
CA ASN A 194 2.58 -2.04 10.35
C ASN A 194 3.53 -2.99 11.09
N ALA A 195 3.43 -4.28 10.77
CA ALA A 195 4.27 -5.28 11.41
C ALA A 195 5.73 -5.06 10.98
N PRO A 196 6.65 -4.87 11.95
CA PRO A 196 8.06 -4.79 11.63
C PRO A 196 8.54 -6.17 11.21
N VAL A 197 9.42 -6.20 10.20
CA VAL A 197 10.16 -7.41 9.91
C VAL A 197 11.33 -7.45 10.91
N ILE A 198 11.23 -8.34 11.88
CA ILE A 198 12.33 -8.56 12.83
C ILE A 198 13.45 -9.22 12.03
N GLN A 199 14.55 -8.51 11.84
CA GLN A 199 15.77 -9.14 11.32
C GLN A 199 16.26 -10.14 12.38
N PRO A 200 16.57 -11.38 11.98
CA PRO A 200 17.13 -12.37 12.89
C PRO A 200 18.49 -11.97 13.43
#